data_191494a0d8e47ed83675d0716b645aec
#
_entry.id   191494a0d8e47ed83675d0716b645aec
#
_cell.length_a   1.000
_cell.length_b   1.000
_cell.length_c   1.000
_cell.angle_alpha   90.00
_cell.angle_beta   90.00
_cell.angle_gamma   90.00
#
_symmetry.space_group_name_H-M   'P 1'
#
loop_
_entity.id
_entity.type
_entity.pdbx_description
1 polymer ?
#
loop_
_entity_poly.entity_id
_entity_poly.type
_entity_poly.pdbx_seq_one_letter_code
_entity_poly.pdbx_strand_id
1 'polypeptide(L)'
;AIMGVLMICTAGAFLLWGRGGNTRTDAPSFKGCGVLLKNPASWIVALLMAVSMIGEFSIYSILQIFLVSAAGFGPEEANLGLSISRLAMPVIVIAAGWAADRFNAKRTVSACFLLHAVALCLMSVDASVSRIPALCGVFLQAASMAFVFPPLFKVFAQCFSADEQPILLSLTMPLAGLISAGGIPFFIGYCGEYYTFGLAFLTIAAMSVASAVSVAYLKNRE
;
A
#
# COMPACT_ATOMS: atom_id res chain seq x y z
N ALA A 1 10.91 23.65 8.74
CA ALA A 1 10.19 24.93 8.83
C ALA A 1 9.08 25.05 7.79
N ILE A 2 9.33 24.86 6.47
CA ILE A 2 8.34 25.06 5.40
C ILE A 2 7.11 24.16 5.56
N MET A 3 7.30 22.85 5.83
CA MET A 3 6.19 21.89 6.05
C MET A 3 5.33 22.28 7.25
N GLY A 4 5.92 22.77 8.34
CA GLY A 4 5.15 23.23 9.51
C GLY A 4 4.27 24.44 9.19
N VAL A 5 4.79 25.39 8.41
CA VAL A 5 3.98 26.54 7.95
C VAL A 5 2.83 26.09 7.05
N LEU A 6 3.07 25.18 6.10
CA LEU A 6 2.01 24.63 5.24
C LEU A 6 0.93 23.91 6.06
N MET A 7 1.32 23.12 7.05
CA MET A 7 0.35 22.44 7.93
C MET A 7 -0.50 23.42 8.73
N ILE A 8 0.12 24.49 9.28
CA ILE A 8 -0.61 25.53 10.01
C ILE A 8 -1.56 26.29 9.08
N CYS A 9 -1.11 26.66 7.88
CA CYS A 9 -1.96 27.31 6.88
C CYS A 9 -3.14 26.44 6.47
N THR A 10 -2.90 25.14 6.25
CA THR A 10 -3.97 24.18 5.88
C THR A 10 -4.96 24.02 7.04
N ALA A 11 -4.48 23.89 8.27
CA ALA A 11 -5.35 23.82 9.46
C ALA A 11 -6.16 25.11 9.62
N GLY A 12 -5.55 26.27 9.45
CA GLY A 12 -6.23 27.56 9.49
C GLY A 12 -7.30 27.70 8.40
N ALA A 13 -6.99 27.31 7.17
CA ALA A 13 -7.95 27.29 6.07
C ALA A 13 -9.14 26.35 6.38
N PHE A 14 -8.87 25.18 6.95
CA PHE A 14 -9.92 24.23 7.32
C PHE A 14 -10.81 24.76 8.45
N LEU A 15 -10.24 25.46 9.44
CA LEU A 15 -11.02 26.10 10.51
C LEU A 15 -11.91 27.23 10.00
N LEU A 16 -11.46 27.98 8.98
CA LEU A 16 -12.19 29.12 8.44
C LEU A 16 -13.26 28.73 7.39
N TRP A 17 -12.98 27.73 6.58
CA TRP A 17 -13.83 27.33 5.46
C TRP A 17 -14.33 25.89 5.52
N GLY A 18 -13.82 25.06 6.45
CA GLY A 18 -14.25 23.68 6.60
C GLY A 18 -15.69 23.60 7.11
N ARG A 19 -16.59 23.04 6.31
CA ARG A 19 -17.95 22.71 6.76
C ARG A 19 -17.94 21.29 7.31
N GLY A 20 -18.04 21.16 8.62
CA GLY A 20 -18.23 19.87 9.27
C GLY A 20 -19.53 19.22 8.79
N GLY A 21 -19.46 18.01 8.27
CA GLY A 21 -20.66 17.25 7.92
C GLY A 21 -21.42 16.87 9.20
N ASN A 22 -22.73 17.10 9.23
CA ASN A 22 -23.63 16.77 10.35
C ASN A 22 -24.05 15.29 10.30
N THR A 23 -23.16 14.40 9.87
CA THR A 23 -23.42 12.96 9.90
C THR A 23 -23.20 12.44 11.32
N ARG A 24 -24.28 12.44 12.12
CA ARG A 24 -24.33 11.63 13.33
C ARG A 24 -24.36 10.16 12.90
N THR A 25 -23.21 9.58 12.73
CA THR A 25 -23.08 8.11 12.76
C THR A 25 -22.98 7.73 14.24
N ASP A 26 -23.83 6.83 14.68
CA ASP A 26 -23.72 6.26 16.02
C ASP A 26 -22.30 5.72 16.22
N ALA A 27 -21.75 5.92 17.43
CA ALA A 27 -20.39 5.45 17.73
C ALA A 27 -20.26 3.94 17.46
N PRO A 28 -19.19 3.47 16.85
CA PRO A 28 -18.99 2.06 16.56
C PRO A 28 -19.13 1.22 17.83
N SER A 29 -20.04 0.23 17.83
CA SER A 29 -20.24 -0.62 19.00
C SER A 29 -19.23 -1.78 19.00
N PHE A 30 -18.74 -2.17 20.19
CA PHE A 30 -17.86 -3.35 20.33
C PHE A 30 -18.52 -4.65 19.82
N LYS A 31 -19.86 -4.73 19.82
CA LYS A 31 -20.60 -5.85 19.23
C LYS A 31 -20.38 -5.93 17.71
N GLY A 32 -20.32 -4.79 17.01
CA GLY A 32 -20.04 -4.73 15.58
C GLY A 32 -18.64 -5.28 15.25
N CYS A 33 -17.64 -5.01 16.09
CA CYS A 33 -16.29 -5.57 15.92
C CYS A 33 -16.30 -7.11 15.96
N GLY A 34 -17.03 -7.70 16.91
CA GLY A 34 -17.14 -9.17 17.04
C GLY A 34 -17.82 -9.84 15.84
N VAL A 35 -18.79 -9.19 15.20
CA VAL A 35 -19.43 -9.68 13.98
C VAL A 35 -18.48 -9.63 12.80
N LEU A 36 -17.75 -8.52 12.63
CA LEU A 36 -16.78 -8.37 11.54
C LEU A 36 -15.62 -9.36 11.66
N LEU A 37 -15.10 -9.62 12.86
CA LEU A 37 -14.02 -10.60 13.07
C LEU A 37 -14.42 -12.03 12.71
N LYS A 38 -15.71 -12.37 12.74
CA LYS A 38 -16.23 -13.68 12.32
C LYS A 38 -16.47 -13.75 10.80
N ASN A 39 -16.49 -12.62 10.11
CA ASN A 39 -16.71 -12.58 8.67
C ASN A 39 -15.38 -12.85 7.92
N PRO A 40 -15.25 -13.91 7.10
CA PRO A 40 -14.04 -14.19 6.35
C PRO A 40 -13.65 -13.07 5.36
N ALA A 41 -14.61 -12.31 4.84
CA ALA A 41 -14.34 -11.16 4.00
C ALA A 41 -13.53 -10.07 4.71
N SER A 42 -13.72 -9.90 6.04
CA SER A 42 -12.95 -8.93 6.84
C SER A 42 -11.46 -9.30 6.91
N TRP A 43 -11.13 -10.58 6.97
CA TRP A 43 -9.74 -11.06 6.97
C TRP A 43 -9.08 -10.91 5.61
N ILE A 44 -9.84 -11.09 4.51
CA ILE A 44 -9.34 -10.79 3.16
C ILE A 44 -9.03 -9.30 3.06
N VAL A 45 -9.92 -8.42 3.52
CA VAL A 45 -9.68 -6.98 3.55
C VAL A 45 -8.46 -6.62 4.41
N ALA A 46 -8.31 -7.26 5.57
CA ALA A 46 -7.14 -7.06 6.43
C ALA A 46 -5.84 -7.45 5.71
N LEU A 47 -5.84 -8.57 4.97
CA LEU A 47 -4.71 -8.99 4.15
C LEU A 47 -4.39 -7.98 3.04
N LEU A 48 -5.41 -7.55 2.29
CA LEU A 48 -5.25 -6.57 1.21
C LEU A 48 -4.68 -5.25 1.74
N MET A 49 -5.18 -4.76 2.89
CA MET A 49 -4.66 -3.57 3.55
C MET A 49 -3.23 -3.75 4.04
N ALA A 50 -2.93 -4.89 4.68
CA ALA A 50 -1.58 -5.17 5.15
C ALA A 50 -0.57 -5.17 4.01
N VAL A 51 -0.85 -5.87 2.90
CA VAL A 51 0.07 -5.94 1.76
C VAL A 51 0.19 -4.58 1.04
N SER A 52 -0.90 -3.80 0.95
CA SER A 52 -0.83 -2.43 0.43
C SER A 52 0.06 -1.53 1.28
N MET A 53 -0.09 -1.59 2.62
CA MET A 53 0.74 -0.84 3.57
C MET A 53 2.20 -1.31 3.56
N ILE A 54 2.45 -2.61 3.42
CA ILE A 54 3.81 -3.16 3.26
C ILE A 54 4.46 -2.56 2.02
N GLY A 55 3.79 -2.55 0.89
CA GLY A 55 4.29 -1.97 -0.34
C GLY A 55 4.59 -0.47 -0.20
N GLU A 56 3.72 0.29 0.43
CA GLU A 56 3.88 1.73 0.55
C GLU A 56 4.91 2.15 1.61
N PHE A 57 4.90 1.53 2.78
CA PHE A 57 5.73 1.96 3.91
C PHE A 57 6.96 1.09 4.14
N SER A 58 6.80 -0.25 4.21
CA SER A 58 7.91 -1.14 4.57
C SER A 58 8.99 -1.16 3.51
N ILE A 59 8.59 -1.38 2.26
CA ILE A 59 9.54 -1.46 1.15
C ILE A 59 10.21 -0.11 0.97
N TYR A 60 9.44 0.97 0.95
CA TYR A 60 9.99 2.31 0.77
C TYR A 60 11.04 2.69 1.83
N SER A 61 10.84 2.31 3.09
CA SER A 61 11.80 2.61 4.17
C SER A 61 13.15 1.95 3.98
N ILE A 62 13.22 0.84 3.24
CA ILE A 62 14.44 0.05 3.01
C ILE A 62 15.03 0.29 1.62
N LEU A 63 14.29 0.91 0.69
CA LEU A 63 14.70 1.06 -0.71
C LEU A 63 16.07 1.72 -0.88
N GLN A 64 16.38 2.76 -0.10
CA GLN A 64 17.68 3.44 -0.19
C GLN A 64 18.82 2.49 0.20
N ILE A 65 18.65 1.75 1.28
CA ILE A 65 19.65 0.78 1.75
C ILE A 65 19.83 -0.31 0.69
N PHE A 66 18.75 -0.84 0.15
CA PHE A 66 18.78 -1.84 -0.93
C PHE A 66 19.51 -1.33 -2.17
N LEU A 67 19.17 -0.15 -2.66
CA LEU A 67 19.79 0.43 -3.87
C LEU A 67 21.29 0.66 -3.70
N VAL A 68 21.73 1.12 -2.52
CA VAL A 68 23.14 1.39 -2.27
C VAL A 68 23.91 0.11 -1.98
N SER A 69 23.42 -0.75 -1.05
CA SER A 69 24.19 -1.89 -0.55
C SER A 69 24.09 -3.13 -1.45
N ALA A 70 22.95 -3.35 -2.09
CA ALA A 70 22.71 -4.55 -2.90
C ALA A 70 22.69 -4.27 -4.41
N ALA A 71 22.07 -3.16 -4.84
CA ALA A 71 22.00 -2.83 -6.26
C ALA A 71 23.22 -2.01 -6.76
N GLY A 72 24.11 -1.58 -5.86
CA GLY A 72 25.40 -0.94 -6.19
C GLY A 72 25.27 0.47 -6.77
N PHE A 73 24.17 1.19 -6.48
CA PHE A 73 24.02 2.61 -6.84
C PHE A 73 24.78 3.50 -5.86
N GLY A 74 25.25 4.65 -6.35
CA GLY A 74 25.74 5.70 -5.46
C GLY A 74 24.59 6.26 -4.60
N PRO A 75 24.89 6.80 -3.37
CA PRO A 75 23.84 7.34 -2.50
C PRO A 75 23.01 8.46 -3.15
N GLU A 76 23.65 9.31 -3.97
CA GLU A 76 22.98 10.39 -4.70
C GLU A 76 22.08 9.86 -5.82
N GLU A 77 22.56 8.87 -6.58
CA GLU A 77 21.77 8.20 -7.63
C GLU A 77 20.55 7.48 -7.05
N ALA A 78 20.74 6.78 -5.93
CA ALA A 78 19.65 6.10 -5.22
C ALA A 78 18.57 7.10 -4.76
N ASN A 79 19.00 8.21 -4.13
CA ASN A 79 18.09 9.27 -3.69
C ASN A 79 17.35 9.94 -4.86
N LEU A 80 18.05 10.20 -5.96
CA LEU A 80 17.45 10.76 -7.17
C LEU A 80 16.39 9.81 -7.75
N GLY A 81 16.71 8.53 -7.90
CA GLY A 81 15.78 7.51 -8.38
C GLY A 81 14.53 7.41 -7.51
N LEU A 82 14.69 7.40 -6.18
CA LEU A 82 13.58 7.40 -5.23
C LEU A 82 12.72 8.67 -5.34
N SER A 83 13.36 9.82 -5.45
CA SER A 83 12.66 11.10 -5.58
C SER A 83 11.83 11.17 -6.86
N ILE A 84 12.39 10.74 -7.99
CA ILE A 84 11.68 10.71 -9.28
C ILE A 84 10.51 9.71 -9.22
N SER A 85 10.71 8.52 -8.62
CA SER A 85 9.63 7.53 -8.47
C SER A 85 8.44 8.09 -7.70
N ARG A 86 8.68 8.96 -6.71
CA ARG A 86 7.63 9.60 -5.90
C ARG A 86 7.01 10.83 -6.53
N LEU A 87 7.75 11.54 -7.38
CA LEU A 87 7.24 12.73 -8.07
C LEU A 87 6.04 12.41 -9.00
N ALA A 88 6.00 11.21 -9.57
CA ALA A 88 4.91 10.75 -10.41
C ALA A 88 3.63 10.37 -9.62
N MET A 89 3.72 10.17 -8.30
CA MET A 89 2.62 9.66 -7.46
C MET A 89 1.32 10.47 -7.55
N PRO A 90 1.31 11.82 -7.49
CA PRO A 90 0.07 12.58 -7.57
C PRO A 90 -0.70 12.30 -8.86
N VAL A 91 0.01 12.19 -9.99
CA VAL A 91 -0.59 11.89 -11.30
C VAL A 91 -1.15 10.46 -11.33
N ILE A 92 -0.39 9.51 -10.78
CA ILE A 92 -0.79 8.10 -10.71
C ILE A 92 -2.06 7.93 -9.85
N VAL A 93 -2.14 8.60 -8.70
CA VAL A 93 -3.33 8.52 -7.81
C VAL A 93 -4.57 9.12 -8.49
N ILE A 94 -4.44 10.22 -9.23
CA ILE A 94 -5.56 10.79 -10.01
C ILE A 94 -6.01 9.79 -11.09
N ALA A 95 -5.07 9.22 -11.83
CA ALA A 95 -5.37 8.19 -12.84
C ALA A 95 -6.02 6.94 -12.22
N ALA A 96 -5.60 6.55 -11.01
CA ALA A 96 -6.18 5.44 -10.27
C ALA A 96 -7.65 5.71 -9.87
N GLY A 97 -7.96 6.93 -9.42
CA GLY A 97 -9.33 7.35 -9.14
C GLY A 97 -10.22 7.24 -10.39
N TRP A 98 -9.76 7.79 -11.52
CA TRP A 98 -10.45 7.67 -12.78
C TRP A 98 -10.64 6.22 -13.23
N ALA A 99 -9.61 5.39 -13.11
CA ALA A 99 -9.68 3.97 -13.45
C ALA A 99 -10.62 3.20 -12.53
N ALA A 100 -10.63 3.51 -11.22
CA ALA A 100 -11.56 2.92 -10.27
C ALA A 100 -13.02 3.17 -10.64
N ASP A 101 -13.32 4.32 -11.27
CA ASP A 101 -14.69 4.64 -11.70
C ASP A 101 -15.07 3.96 -13.02
N ARG A 102 -14.13 3.75 -13.92
CA ARG A 102 -14.36 3.18 -15.25
C ARG A 102 -14.29 1.66 -15.31
N PHE A 103 -13.39 1.07 -14.55
CA PHE A 103 -13.11 -0.35 -14.61
C PHE A 103 -13.70 -1.11 -13.43
N ASN A 104 -13.74 -2.44 -13.53
CA ASN A 104 -14.12 -3.30 -12.42
C ASN A 104 -13.06 -3.20 -11.30
N ALA A 105 -13.45 -2.63 -10.15
CA ALA A 105 -12.56 -2.35 -9.04
C ALA A 105 -11.78 -3.59 -8.57
N LYS A 106 -12.42 -4.76 -8.49
CA LYS A 106 -11.77 -6.02 -8.09
C LYS A 106 -10.68 -6.44 -9.06
N ARG A 107 -10.95 -6.37 -10.37
CA ARG A 107 -9.95 -6.70 -11.40
C ARG A 107 -8.78 -5.72 -11.36
N THR A 108 -9.06 -4.44 -11.15
CA THR A 108 -8.03 -3.41 -11.03
C THR A 108 -7.14 -3.65 -9.82
N VAL A 109 -7.73 -3.94 -8.64
CA VAL A 109 -6.97 -4.28 -7.42
C VAL A 109 -6.12 -5.52 -7.63
N SER A 110 -6.67 -6.60 -8.21
CA SER A 110 -5.88 -7.81 -8.52
C SER A 110 -4.72 -7.51 -9.47
N ALA A 111 -4.95 -6.71 -10.51
CA ALA A 111 -3.90 -6.33 -11.45
C ALA A 111 -2.78 -5.52 -10.77
N CYS A 112 -3.13 -4.60 -9.86
CA CYS A 112 -2.14 -3.84 -9.09
C CYS A 112 -1.26 -4.74 -8.21
N PHE A 113 -1.85 -5.72 -7.51
CA PHE A 113 -1.08 -6.66 -6.70
C PHE A 113 -0.20 -7.59 -7.56
N LEU A 114 -0.65 -8.01 -8.74
CA LEU A 114 0.18 -8.77 -9.67
C LEU A 114 1.34 -7.93 -10.22
N LEU A 115 1.09 -6.66 -10.58
CA LEU A 115 2.16 -5.73 -11.00
C LEU A 115 3.16 -5.48 -9.87
N HIS A 116 2.68 -5.37 -8.64
CA HIS A 116 3.54 -5.25 -7.46
C HIS A 116 4.41 -6.51 -7.28
N ALA A 117 3.84 -7.70 -7.43
CA ALA A 117 4.61 -8.93 -7.37
C ALA A 117 5.70 -8.99 -8.46
N VAL A 118 5.37 -8.59 -9.70
CA VAL A 118 6.36 -8.48 -10.79
C VAL A 118 7.47 -7.48 -10.44
N ALA A 119 7.11 -6.32 -9.89
CA ALA A 119 8.08 -5.32 -9.44
C ALA A 119 9.07 -5.89 -8.42
N LEU A 120 8.59 -6.64 -7.44
CA LEU A 120 9.42 -7.27 -6.41
C LEU A 120 10.29 -8.39 -6.98
N CYS A 121 9.78 -9.15 -7.95
CA CYS A 121 10.60 -10.13 -8.68
C CYS A 121 11.73 -9.44 -9.47
N LEU A 122 11.46 -8.28 -10.10
CA LEU A 122 12.52 -7.50 -10.76
C LEU A 122 13.57 -7.00 -9.77
N MET A 123 13.15 -6.55 -8.58
CA MET A 123 14.07 -6.12 -7.51
C MET A 123 14.87 -7.27 -6.90
N SER A 124 14.41 -8.51 -7.05
CA SER A 124 15.12 -9.70 -6.55
C SER A 124 16.21 -10.20 -7.50
N VAL A 125 16.30 -9.67 -8.72
CA VAL A 125 17.36 -10.02 -9.68
C VAL A 125 18.70 -9.51 -9.18
N ASP A 126 19.74 -10.37 -9.28
CA ASP A 126 21.08 -10.02 -8.86
C ASP A 126 21.63 -8.83 -9.67
N ALA A 127 22.03 -7.79 -8.98
CA ALA A 127 22.58 -6.58 -9.58
C ALA A 127 23.94 -6.78 -10.25
N SER A 128 24.63 -7.90 -9.95
CA SER A 128 25.86 -8.28 -10.67
C SER A 128 25.59 -8.53 -12.16
N VAL A 129 24.37 -8.94 -12.52
CA VAL A 129 23.94 -9.15 -13.91
C VAL A 129 23.54 -7.82 -14.56
N SER A 130 22.69 -7.03 -13.87
CA SER A 130 22.26 -5.72 -14.36
C SER A 130 21.57 -4.93 -13.23
N ARG A 131 21.77 -3.61 -13.18
CA ARG A 131 21.08 -2.70 -12.26
C ARG A 131 19.71 -2.28 -12.77
N ILE A 132 19.43 -2.46 -14.06
CA ILE A 132 18.20 -1.99 -14.71
C ILE A 132 16.95 -2.64 -14.08
N PRO A 133 16.89 -3.97 -13.86
CA PRO A 133 15.72 -4.61 -13.23
C PRO A 133 15.39 -4.03 -11.86
N ALA A 134 16.40 -3.75 -11.02
CA ALA A 134 16.19 -3.16 -9.71
C ALA A 134 15.53 -1.78 -9.82
N LEU A 135 16.02 -0.94 -10.71
CA LEU A 135 15.47 0.41 -10.91
C LEU A 135 14.05 0.35 -11.48
N CYS A 136 13.82 -0.45 -12.52
CA CYS A 136 12.48 -0.68 -13.08
C CYS A 136 11.51 -1.21 -12.02
N GLY A 137 11.97 -2.14 -11.16
CA GLY A 137 11.20 -2.68 -10.06
C GLY A 137 10.79 -1.62 -9.06
N VAL A 138 11.69 -0.71 -8.68
CA VAL A 138 11.40 0.41 -7.76
C VAL A 138 10.30 1.32 -8.33
N PHE A 139 10.40 1.71 -9.61
CA PHE A 139 9.36 2.54 -10.23
C PHE A 139 8.01 1.83 -10.34
N LEU A 140 8.01 0.56 -10.78
CA LEU A 140 6.81 -0.23 -10.94
C LEU A 140 6.14 -0.51 -9.58
N GLN A 141 6.95 -0.78 -8.54
CA GLN A 141 6.49 -0.98 -7.17
C GLN A 141 5.78 0.28 -6.65
N ALA A 142 6.43 1.42 -6.76
CA ALA A 142 5.87 2.69 -6.35
C ALA A 142 4.54 3.00 -7.09
N ALA A 143 4.53 2.85 -8.41
CA ALA A 143 3.36 3.11 -9.24
C ALA A 143 2.19 2.17 -8.91
N SER A 144 2.44 0.86 -8.77
CA SER A 144 1.41 -0.13 -8.49
C SER A 144 0.75 0.08 -7.13
N MET A 145 1.53 0.48 -6.12
CA MET A 145 1.00 0.70 -4.76
C MET A 145 0.28 2.04 -4.62
N ALA A 146 0.72 3.10 -5.29
CA ALA A 146 -0.06 4.33 -5.36
C ALA A 146 -1.41 4.11 -6.07
N PHE A 147 -1.41 3.28 -7.11
CA PHE A 147 -2.61 3.01 -7.90
C PHE A 147 -3.64 2.13 -7.17
N VAL A 148 -3.21 1.29 -6.22
CA VAL A 148 -4.10 0.30 -5.58
C VAL A 148 -5.16 0.91 -4.65
N PHE A 149 -4.85 2.01 -3.96
CA PHE A 149 -5.72 2.52 -2.88
C PHE A 149 -7.11 2.96 -3.34
N PRO A 150 -7.30 3.81 -4.38
CA PRO A 150 -8.64 4.22 -4.79
C PRO A 150 -9.54 3.04 -5.18
N PRO A 151 -9.14 2.09 -6.04
CA PRO A 151 -9.98 0.94 -6.35
C PRO A 151 -10.16 -0.01 -5.15
N LEU A 152 -9.21 -0.10 -4.21
CA LEU A 152 -9.34 -0.91 -3.01
C LEU A 152 -10.43 -0.37 -2.08
N PHE A 153 -10.49 0.94 -1.85
CA PHE A 153 -11.57 1.56 -1.09
C PHE A 153 -12.94 1.38 -1.77
N LYS A 154 -12.98 1.40 -3.11
CA LYS A 154 -14.20 1.08 -3.86
C LYS A 154 -14.64 -0.37 -3.66
N VAL A 155 -13.72 -1.33 -3.64
CA VAL A 155 -14.02 -2.73 -3.31
C VAL A 155 -14.61 -2.83 -1.90
N PHE A 156 -14.06 -2.10 -0.91
CA PHE A 156 -14.62 -2.08 0.44
C PHE A 156 -16.05 -1.55 0.47
N ALA A 157 -16.30 -0.46 -0.25
CA ALA A 157 -17.64 0.13 -0.35
C ALA A 157 -18.65 -0.80 -1.05
N GLN A 158 -18.20 -1.68 -1.93
CA GLN A 158 -19.05 -2.68 -2.60
C GLN A 158 -19.33 -3.93 -1.75
N CYS A 159 -18.44 -4.26 -0.80
CA CYS A 159 -18.52 -5.48 -0.02
C CYS A 159 -19.12 -5.26 1.38
N PHE A 160 -19.03 -4.06 1.94
CA PHE A 160 -19.43 -3.73 3.31
C PHE A 160 -20.39 -2.55 3.34
N SER A 161 -21.30 -2.53 4.31
CA SER A 161 -22.23 -1.42 4.50
C SER A 161 -21.52 -0.15 4.97
N ALA A 162 -22.17 1.00 4.78
CA ALA A 162 -21.63 2.28 5.23
C ALA A 162 -21.30 2.30 6.73
N ASP A 163 -22.07 1.57 7.55
CA ASP A 163 -21.87 1.47 9.00
C ASP A 163 -20.72 0.50 9.36
N GLU A 164 -20.45 -0.51 8.54
CA GLU A 164 -19.38 -1.51 8.74
C GLU A 164 -18.01 -1.00 8.32
N GLN A 165 -17.95 -0.16 7.29
CA GLN A 165 -16.68 0.36 6.73
C GLN A 165 -15.80 1.08 7.76
N PRO A 166 -16.31 2.04 8.57
CA PRO A 166 -15.49 2.71 9.58
C PRO A 166 -14.94 1.74 10.63
N ILE A 167 -15.76 0.76 11.05
CA ILE A 167 -15.34 -0.26 12.03
C ILE A 167 -14.24 -1.14 11.43
N LEU A 168 -14.43 -1.61 10.20
CA LEU A 168 -13.46 -2.44 9.50
C LEU A 168 -12.12 -1.70 9.32
N LEU A 169 -12.15 -0.45 8.88
CA LEU A 169 -10.94 0.36 8.70
C LEU A 169 -10.24 0.65 10.03
N SER A 170 -11.01 0.94 11.10
CA SER A 170 -10.43 1.19 12.43
C SER A 170 -9.75 -0.04 13.04
N LEU A 171 -10.14 -1.25 12.63
CA LEU A 171 -9.50 -2.50 13.04
C LEU A 171 -8.31 -2.86 12.14
N THR A 172 -8.49 -2.75 10.82
CA THR A 172 -7.50 -3.26 9.85
C THR A 172 -6.34 -2.31 9.63
N MET A 173 -6.55 -0.98 9.60
CA MET A 173 -5.49 -0.01 9.34
C MET A 173 -4.42 0.03 10.44
N PRO A 174 -4.74 0.07 11.75
CA PRO A 174 -3.71 0.03 12.79
C PRO A 174 -2.93 -1.29 12.79
N LEU A 175 -3.61 -2.41 12.57
CA LEU A 175 -2.96 -3.73 12.48
C LEU A 175 -2.01 -3.80 11.27
N ALA A 176 -2.49 -3.39 10.10
CA ALA A 176 -1.67 -3.30 8.89
C ALA A 176 -0.50 -2.33 9.07
N GLY A 177 -0.71 -1.19 9.72
CA GLY A 177 0.31 -0.21 10.06
C GLY A 177 1.39 -0.78 10.98
N LEU A 178 1.00 -1.51 12.04
CA LEU A 178 1.94 -2.15 12.95
C LEU A 178 2.83 -3.19 12.23
N ILE A 179 2.24 -4.02 11.39
CA ILE A 179 2.96 -5.02 10.60
C ILE A 179 3.90 -4.32 9.60
N SER A 180 3.41 -3.33 8.88
CA SER A 180 4.16 -2.66 7.82
C SER A 180 5.23 -1.70 8.34
N ALA A 181 5.03 -1.06 9.48
CA ALA A 181 6.02 -0.12 10.03
C ALA A 181 7.09 -0.78 10.92
N GLY A 182 6.80 -1.95 11.47
CA GLY A 182 7.69 -2.64 12.40
C GLY A 182 8.18 -3.99 11.88
N GLY A 183 7.28 -4.97 11.79
CA GLY A 183 7.65 -6.36 11.51
C GLY A 183 8.31 -6.58 10.16
N ILE A 184 7.77 -6.02 9.10
CA ILE A 184 8.27 -6.23 7.74
C ILE A 184 9.59 -5.50 7.46
N PRO A 185 9.80 -4.23 7.83
CA PRO A 185 11.11 -3.60 7.68
C PRO A 185 12.21 -4.37 8.42
N PHE A 186 11.92 -4.85 9.63
CA PHE A 186 12.84 -5.73 10.36
C PHE A 186 13.14 -7.01 9.59
N PHE A 187 12.11 -7.68 9.04
CA PHE A 187 12.29 -8.89 8.24
C PHE A 187 13.12 -8.65 6.98
N ILE A 188 12.86 -7.54 6.24
CA ILE A 188 13.63 -7.18 5.04
C ILE A 188 15.09 -6.89 5.41
N GLY A 189 15.32 -6.13 6.48
CA GLY A 189 16.66 -5.82 6.99
C GLY A 189 17.43 -7.08 7.42
N TYR A 190 16.76 -7.96 8.17
CA TYR A 190 17.33 -9.26 8.58
C TYR A 190 17.71 -10.13 7.38
N CYS A 191 16.83 -10.22 6.37
CA CYS A 191 17.16 -10.95 5.14
C CYS A 191 18.34 -10.29 4.40
N GLY A 192 18.40 -8.96 4.35
CA GLY A 192 19.50 -8.24 3.71
C GLY A 192 20.85 -8.46 4.39
N GLU A 193 20.87 -8.63 5.71
CA GLU A 193 22.08 -8.84 6.50
C GLU A 193 22.57 -10.29 6.48
N TYR A 194 21.67 -11.26 6.68
CA TYR A 194 22.04 -12.67 6.87
C TYR A 194 21.84 -13.54 5.62
N TYR A 195 21.07 -13.06 4.63
CA TYR A 195 20.75 -13.77 3.39
C TYR A 195 20.87 -12.84 2.18
N THR A 196 19.74 -12.52 1.54
CA THR A 196 19.64 -11.57 0.42
C THR A 196 18.35 -10.76 0.51
N PHE A 197 18.38 -9.51 0.07
CA PHE A 197 17.15 -8.72 -0.10
C PHE A 197 16.15 -9.39 -1.04
N GLY A 198 16.66 -10.14 -2.04
CA GLY A 198 15.84 -10.87 -2.99
C GLY A 198 14.90 -11.87 -2.32
N LEU A 199 15.34 -12.57 -1.25
CA LEU A 199 14.49 -13.50 -0.50
C LEU A 199 13.30 -12.78 0.14
N ALA A 200 13.53 -11.61 0.74
CA ALA A 200 12.46 -10.82 1.34
C ALA A 200 11.48 -10.32 0.28
N PHE A 201 11.99 -9.80 -0.82
CA PHE A 201 11.14 -9.32 -1.92
C PHE A 201 10.31 -10.44 -2.54
N LEU A 202 10.87 -11.62 -2.76
CA LEU A 202 10.11 -12.77 -3.25
C LEU A 202 9.04 -13.25 -2.27
N THR A 203 9.31 -13.20 -0.97
CA THR A 203 8.32 -13.53 0.06
C THR A 203 7.14 -12.55 -0.01
N ILE A 204 7.41 -11.24 -0.10
CA ILE A 204 6.37 -10.23 -0.21
C ILE A 204 5.66 -10.33 -1.58
N ALA A 205 6.36 -10.69 -2.66
CA ALA A 205 5.76 -10.97 -3.96
C ALA A 205 4.73 -12.10 -3.87
N ALA A 206 5.06 -13.19 -3.16
CA ALA A 206 4.12 -14.29 -2.92
C ALA A 206 2.88 -13.83 -2.14
N MET A 207 3.06 -12.97 -1.11
CA MET A 207 1.93 -12.35 -0.40
C MET A 207 1.08 -11.48 -1.33
N SER A 208 1.69 -10.75 -2.26
CA SER A 208 0.98 -9.92 -3.24
C SER A 208 0.17 -10.77 -4.22
N VAL A 209 0.72 -11.90 -4.69
CA VAL A 209 -0.02 -12.86 -5.52
C VAL A 209 -1.21 -13.46 -4.74
N ALA A 210 -1.00 -13.86 -3.49
CA ALA A 210 -2.08 -14.36 -2.63
C ALA A 210 -3.17 -13.29 -2.44
N SER A 211 -2.79 -12.02 -2.28
CA SER A 211 -3.72 -10.89 -2.22
C SER A 211 -4.51 -10.73 -3.51
N ALA A 212 -3.85 -10.79 -4.67
CA ALA A 212 -4.52 -10.69 -5.97
C ALA A 212 -5.57 -11.78 -6.18
N VAL A 213 -5.27 -13.01 -5.75
CA VAL A 213 -6.20 -14.14 -5.83
C VAL A 213 -7.34 -13.98 -4.82
N SER A 214 -7.04 -13.53 -3.60
CA SER A 214 -8.03 -13.39 -2.53
C SER A 214 -9.15 -12.40 -2.85
N VAL A 215 -8.89 -11.38 -3.69
CA VAL A 215 -9.90 -10.44 -4.17
C VAL A 215 -11.08 -11.14 -4.87
N ALA A 216 -10.83 -12.26 -5.55
CA ALA A 216 -11.88 -13.02 -6.25
C ALA A 216 -12.91 -13.63 -5.29
N TYR A 217 -12.52 -13.88 -4.04
CA TYR A 217 -13.42 -14.47 -3.01
C TYR A 217 -14.28 -13.41 -2.31
N LEU A 218 -14.01 -12.13 -2.50
CA LEU A 218 -14.89 -11.07 -2.00
C LEU A 218 -16.19 -11.05 -2.81
N LYS A 219 -17.33 -11.20 -2.14
CA LYS A 219 -18.66 -11.09 -2.76
C LYS A 219 -19.12 -9.63 -2.69
N ASN A 220 -19.72 -9.13 -3.76
CA ASN A 220 -20.44 -7.85 -3.69
C ASN A 220 -21.68 -8.05 -2.83
N ARG A 221 -22.03 -7.01 -2.11
CA ARG A 221 -23.33 -6.96 -1.42
C ARG A 221 -24.42 -6.77 -2.49
N GLU A 222 -25.45 -7.59 -2.44
CA GLU A 222 -26.67 -7.44 -3.24
C GLU A 222 -27.53 -6.29 -2.71
#